data_252e45f86659bd415a83fb229c997dde
#
_entry.id   252e45f86659bd415a83fb229c997dde
#
_cell.length_a   1.000
_cell.length_b   1.000
_cell.length_c   1.000
_cell.angle_alpha   90.00
_cell.angle_beta   90.00
_cell.angle_gamma   90.00
#
_symmetry.space_group_name_H-M   'P 1'
#
loop_
_entity.id
_entity.type
_entity.pdbx_description
1 polymer ?
#
loop_
_entity_poly.entity_id
_entity_poly.type
_entity_poly.pdbx_seq_one_letter_code
_entity_poly.pdbx_strand_id
1 'polypeptide(L)'
;MWDFFFALSYIQPMDHELRFLETFKKHVPLPAAEYCWNLWKELPFNFYITRTRQSKLGDFRYRRDQKIQTITINHDLNPYQFLITYVHEVAHYRAFEKFGLSIKPHGLEWKATFRDLMSPLLIDQVFPKDILIPLKRHITNPKASSGADLFLSKSIKRYDENKAFDISLLADLTPGALFELQGRAFKKEMTRRTRVLCQEVNTGRKFLISAHAEVKKIEKD
;
A
#
# COMPACT_ATOMS: atom_id res chain seq x y z
N MET A 1 31.30 4.30 -45.42
CA MET A 1 30.02 3.61 -45.26
C MET A 1 30.28 2.53 -44.20
N TRP A 2 30.02 2.85 -42.92
CA TRP A 2 30.30 1.98 -41.78
C TRP A 2 28.96 1.58 -41.18
N ASP A 3 28.64 0.29 -41.32
CA ASP A 3 27.47 -0.33 -40.76
C ASP A 3 27.61 -0.45 -39.22
N PHE A 4 26.84 0.31 -38.49
CA PHE A 4 26.65 0.11 -37.06
C PHE A 4 25.62 -1.00 -36.85
N PHE A 5 26.07 -2.23 -36.77
CA PHE A 5 25.32 -3.32 -36.19
C PHE A 5 25.23 -3.10 -34.67
N PHE A 6 24.11 -2.62 -34.19
CA PHE A 6 23.76 -2.71 -32.78
C PHE A 6 23.55 -4.19 -32.46
N ALA A 7 24.54 -4.80 -31.82
CA ALA A 7 24.38 -6.09 -31.17
C ALA A 7 23.34 -5.92 -30.06
N LEU A 8 22.13 -6.47 -30.27
CA LEU A 8 21.18 -6.76 -29.22
C LEU A 8 21.88 -7.69 -28.23
N SER A 9 22.42 -7.12 -27.16
CA SER A 9 23.01 -7.87 -26.07
C SER A 9 21.91 -8.77 -25.49
N TYR A 10 22.10 -10.06 -25.65
CA TYR A 10 21.35 -11.13 -24.98
C TYR A 10 21.49 -10.90 -23.47
N ILE A 11 20.48 -10.29 -22.85
CA ILE A 11 20.42 -10.15 -21.40
C ILE A 11 20.26 -11.56 -20.86
N GLN A 12 21.28 -12.06 -20.19
CA GLN A 12 21.27 -13.40 -19.59
C GLN A 12 20.09 -13.50 -18.59
N PRO A 13 19.38 -14.63 -18.50
CA PRO A 13 18.27 -14.82 -17.55
C PRO A 13 18.65 -14.49 -16.09
N MET A 14 19.91 -14.76 -15.72
CA MET A 14 20.47 -14.49 -14.40
C MET A 14 20.55 -12.98 -14.06
N ASP A 15 20.74 -12.11 -15.06
CA ASP A 15 20.76 -10.65 -14.85
C ASP A 15 19.36 -10.10 -14.55
N HIS A 16 18.33 -10.70 -15.13
CA HIS A 16 16.93 -10.31 -14.87
C HIS A 16 16.47 -10.68 -13.45
N GLU A 17 16.82 -11.86 -12.97
CA GLU A 17 16.50 -12.30 -11.60
C GLU A 17 17.20 -11.45 -10.54
N LEU A 18 18.47 -11.14 -10.74
CA LEU A 18 19.23 -10.26 -9.85
C LEU A 18 18.62 -8.85 -9.77
N ARG A 19 18.15 -8.30 -10.88
CA ARG A 19 17.46 -7.00 -10.91
C ARG A 19 16.17 -6.99 -10.08
N PHE A 20 15.44 -8.10 -10.07
CA PHE A 20 14.24 -8.22 -9.23
C PHE A 20 14.59 -8.22 -7.74
N LEU A 21 15.60 -9.00 -7.33
CA LEU A 21 16.05 -9.01 -5.95
C LEU A 21 16.53 -7.63 -5.50
N GLU A 22 17.32 -6.93 -6.33
CA GLU A 22 17.76 -5.56 -6.03
C GLU A 22 16.59 -4.58 -5.96
N THR A 23 15.58 -4.76 -6.80
CA THR A 23 14.33 -3.97 -6.72
C THR A 23 13.63 -4.18 -5.38
N PHE A 24 13.50 -5.43 -4.91
CA PHE A 24 12.91 -5.69 -3.60
C PHE A 24 13.76 -5.12 -2.46
N LYS A 25 15.10 -5.29 -2.48
CA LYS A 25 15.99 -4.69 -1.47
C LYS A 25 15.82 -3.18 -1.35
N LYS A 26 15.49 -2.51 -2.45
CA LYS A 26 15.27 -1.05 -2.49
C LYS A 26 13.92 -0.63 -1.92
N HIS A 27 12.87 -1.45 -2.06
CA HIS A 27 11.49 -1.02 -1.83
C HIS A 27 10.81 -1.70 -0.63
N VAL A 28 11.37 -2.77 -0.06
CA VAL A 28 10.82 -3.43 1.13
C VAL A 28 11.86 -3.47 2.25
N PRO A 29 11.48 -3.74 3.52
CA PRO A 29 12.45 -4.00 4.57
C PRO A 29 13.41 -5.12 4.14
N LEU A 30 14.71 -4.90 4.31
CA LEU A 30 15.75 -5.78 3.80
C LEU A 30 15.55 -7.27 4.17
N PRO A 31 15.13 -7.65 5.39
CA PRO A 31 14.88 -9.04 5.74
C PRO A 31 13.73 -9.70 4.95
N ALA A 32 12.86 -8.91 4.31
CA ALA A 32 11.74 -9.41 3.52
C ALA A 32 12.06 -9.54 2.02
N ALA A 33 13.19 -9.00 1.56
CA ALA A 33 13.50 -8.90 0.12
C ALA A 33 13.59 -10.26 -0.56
N GLU A 34 14.29 -11.21 0.05
CA GLU A 34 14.45 -12.57 -0.48
C GLU A 34 13.12 -13.32 -0.51
N TYR A 35 12.29 -13.16 0.53
CA TYR A 35 10.95 -13.74 0.56
C TYR A 35 10.08 -13.20 -0.60
N CYS A 36 10.07 -11.89 -0.82
CA CYS A 36 9.35 -11.28 -1.94
C CYS A 36 9.81 -11.80 -3.29
N TRP A 37 11.14 -11.94 -3.48
CA TRP A 37 11.71 -12.50 -4.69
C TRP A 37 11.32 -13.98 -4.88
N ASN A 38 11.33 -14.81 -3.82
CA ASN A 38 10.88 -16.21 -3.89
C ASN A 38 9.40 -16.32 -4.28
N LEU A 39 8.52 -15.46 -3.74
CA LEU A 39 7.12 -15.41 -4.15
C LEU A 39 6.95 -15.15 -5.65
N TRP A 40 7.78 -14.28 -6.22
CA TRP A 40 7.80 -14.01 -7.66
C TRP A 40 8.35 -15.20 -8.46
N LYS A 41 9.41 -15.88 -7.99
CA LYS A 41 9.99 -17.05 -8.66
C LYS A 41 9.03 -18.25 -8.72
N GLU A 42 8.31 -18.47 -7.63
CA GLU A 42 7.32 -19.58 -7.57
C GLU A 42 6.15 -19.39 -8.53
N LEU A 43 5.70 -18.18 -8.74
CA LEU A 43 4.61 -17.84 -9.66
C LEU A 43 4.94 -16.52 -10.36
N PRO A 44 5.69 -16.53 -11.48
CA PRO A 44 6.15 -15.34 -12.16
C PRO A 44 5.01 -14.46 -12.70
N PHE A 45 5.18 -13.15 -12.59
CA PHE A 45 4.30 -12.13 -13.14
C PHE A 45 5.10 -10.92 -13.63
N ASN A 46 4.49 -10.13 -14.53
CA ASN A 46 5.04 -8.83 -14.92
C ASN A 46 4.88 -7.86 -13.75
N PHE A 47 6.00 -7.36 -13.23
CA PHE A 47 6.01 -6.47 -12.08
C PHE A 47 6.44 -5.06 -12.48
N TYR A 48 5.60 -4.06 -12.18
CA TYR A 48 5.90 -2.66 -12.48
C TYR A 48 5.71 -1.78 -11.25
N ILE A 49 6.70 -0.96 -10.99
CA ILE A 49 6.60 0.15 -10.04
C ILE A 49 6.12 1.36 -10.83
N THR A 50 4.98 1.92 -10.44
CA THR A 50 4.28 2.94 -11.22
C THR A 50 4.28 4.30 -10.52
N ARG A 51 3.93 5.36 -11.25
CA ARG A 51 3.66 6.67 -10.67
C ARG A 51 2.53 6.58 -9.65
N THR A 52 2.53 7.50 -8.68
CA THR A 52 1.50 7.62 -7.65
C THR A 52 0.10 7.68 -8.23
N ARG A 53 -0.78 6.82 -7.73
CA ARG A 53 -2.21 6.80 -8.05
C ARG A 53 -3.00 7.09 -6.78
N GLN A 54 -3.96 8.00 -6.87
CA GLN A 54 -4.81 8.38 -5.73
C GLN A 54 -5.85 7.31 -5.35
N SER A 55 -6.27 6.48 -6.31
CA SER A 55 -7.35 5.51 -6.12
C SER A 55 -6.92 4.16 -5.58
N LYS A 56 -5.62 3.81 -5.71
CA LYS A 56 -5.08 2.50 -5.30
C LYS A 56 -3.57 2.55 -5.08
N LEU A 57 -3.07 1.70 -4.18
CA LEU A 57 -1.64 1.55 -3.88
C LEU A 57 -0.97 0.51 -4.77
N GLY A 58 -1.68 -0.58 -5.04
CA GLY A 58 -1.32 -1.67 -5.93
C GLY A 58 -2.48 -2.07 -6.85
N ASP A 59 -2.22 -3.01 -7.75
CA ASP A 59 -3.21 -3.55 -8.67
C ASP A 59 -2.75 -4.89 -9.25
N PHE A 60 -3.45 -5.95 -8.96
CA PHE A 60 -3.36 -7.20 -9.70
C PHE A 60 -4.30 -7.13 -10.89
N ARG A 61 -3.77 -7.37 -12.10
CA ARG A 61 -4.57 -7.35 -13.32
C ARG A 61 -4.50 -8.70 -14.03
N TYR A 62 -5.66 -9.36 -14.09
CA TYR A 62 -5.86 -10.55 -14.89
C TYR A 62 -6.24 -10.22 -16.33
N ARG A 63 -5.60 -10.90 -17.28
CA ARG A 63 -5.93 -10.82 -18.70
C ARG A 63 -5.94 -12.24 -19.29
N ARG A 64 -7.07 -12.62 -19.90
CA ARG A 64 -7.25 -13.96 -20.51
C ARG A 64 -6.33 -14.21 -21.69
N ASP A 65 -5.94 -13.16 -22.40
CA ASP A 65 -5.06 -13.18 -23.57
C ASP A 65 -3.57 -13.24 -23.21
N GLN A 66 -3.22 -13.23 -21.93
CA GLN A 66 -1.83 -13.24 -21.45
C GLN A 66 -1.57 -14.44 -20.54
N LYS A 67 -0.46 -15.15 -20.82
CA LYS A 67 0.00 -16.25 -19.96
C LYS A 67 0.56 -15.74 -18.63
N ILE A 68 1.25 -14.59 -18.65
CA ILE A 68 1.87 -13.98 -17.49
C ILE A 68 1.04 -12.77 -17.09
N GLN A 69 0.53 -12.80 -15.89
CA GLN A 69 -0.31 -11.72 -15.34
C GLN A 69 0.51 -10.52 -14.89
N THR A 70 -0.15 -9.44 -14.48
CA THR A 70 0.54 -8.18 -14.14
C THR A 70 0.19 -7.72 -12.73
N ILE A 71 1.23 -7.35 -11.97
CA ILE A 71 1.10 -6.64 -10.69
C ILE A 71 1.79 -5.29 -10.81
N THR A 72 1.13 -4.25 -10.33
CA THR A 72 1.68 -2.89 -10.29
C THR A 72 1.58 -2.31 -8.88
N ILE A 73 2.61 -1.57 -8.42
CA ILE A 73 2.63 -0.89 -7.12
C ILE A 73 3.11 0.55 -7.31
N ASN A 74 2.57 1.48 -6.54
CA ASN A 74 3.00 2.88 -6.55
C ASN A 74 4.43 3.01 -5.98
N HIS A 75 5.24 3.91 -6.55
CA HIS A 75 6.66 4.08 -6.20
C HIS A 75 6.89 4.85 -4.88
N ASP A 76 5.92 5.63 -4.45
CA ASP A 76 6.00 6.57 -3.34
C ASP A 76 5.58 5.99 -1.98
N LEU A 77 5.45 4.67 -1.91
CA LEU A 77 5.13 3.97 -0.67
C LEU A 77 6.38 3.78 0.19
N ASN A 78 6.26 4.00 1.51
CA ASN A 78 7.32 3.60 2.43
C ASN A 78 7.51 2.06 2.41
N PRO A 79 8.66 1.53 2.84
CA PRO A 79 8.98 0.11 2.70
C PRO A 79 7.95 -0.85 3.31
N TYR A 80 7.33 -0.48 4.41
CA TYR A 80 6.33 -1.32 5.08
C TYR A 80 4.99 -1.33 4.32
N GLN A 81 4.55 -0.17 3.84
CA GLN A 81 3.34 -0.08 3.01
C GLN A 81 3.55 -0.79 1.68
N PHE A 82 4.73 -0.66 1.09
CA PHE A 82 5.09 -1.35 -0.15
C PHE A 82 5.01 -2.87 0.04
N LEU A 83 5.64 -3.41 1.09
CA LEU A 83 5.63 -4.84 1.40
C LEU A 83 4.21 -5.38 1.60
N ILE A 84 3.38 -4.71 2.40
CA ILE A 84 1.99 -5.13 2.64
C ILE A 84 1.20 -5.10 1.33
N THR A 85 1.38 -4.06 0.51
CA THR A 85 0.71 -3.94 -0.79
C THR A 85 1.19 -5.03 -1.76
N TYR A 86 2.48 -5.31 -1.81
CA TYR A 86 3.03 -6.38 -2.65
C TYR A 86 2.40 -7.74 -2.31
N VAL A 87 2.41 -8.13 -1.04
CA VAL A 87 1.81 -9.40 -0.60
C VAL A 87 0.30 -9.42 -0.85
N HIS A 88 -0.39 -8.28 -0.74
CA HIS A 88 -1.81 -8.16 -1.05
C HIS A 88 -2.11 -8.51 -2.52
N GLU A 89 -1.34 -7.95 -3.46
CA GLU A 89 -1.52 -8.21 -4.88
C GLU A 89 -1.09 -9.64 -5.28
N VAL A 90 -0.02 -10.16 -4.68
CA VAL A 90 0.40 -11.56 -4.85
C VAL A 90 -0.68 -12.50 -4.31
N ALA A 91 -1.34 -12.16 -3.20
CA ALA A 91 -2.45 -12.95 -2.67
C ALA A 91 -3.66 -12.99 -3.63
N HIS A 92 -3.96 -11.89 -4.33
CA HIS A 92 -4.96 -11.90 -5.40
C HIS A 92 -4.57 -12.86 -6.50
N TYR A 93 -3.34 -12.80 -6.97
CA TYR A 93 -2.87 -13.67 -8.04
C TYR A 93 -2.90 -15.15 -7.63
N ARG A 94 -2.35 -15.51 -6.46
CA ARG A 94 -2.34 -16.90 -5.98
C ARG A 94 -3.75 -17.45 -5.70
N ALA A 95 -4.63 -16.64 -5.13
CA ALA A 95 -6.01 -17.02 -4.90
C ALA A 95 -6.74 -17.26 -6.23
N PHE A 96 -6.51 -16.38 -7.22
CA PHE A 96 -7.03 -16.56 -8.56
C PHE A 96 -6.53 -17.85 -9.24
N GLU A 97 -5.23 -18.13 -9.21
CA GLU A 97 -4.63 -19.34 -9.80
C GLU A 97 -5.18 -20.62 -9.14
N LYS A 98 -5.37 -20.59 -7.83
CA LYS A 98 -5.83 -21.77 -7.05
C LYS A 98 -7.33 -22.02 -7.17
N PHE A 99 -8.16 -20.96 -7.19
CA PHE A 99 -9.62 -21.07 -7.06
C PHE A 99 -10.39 -20.54 -8.29
N GLY A 100 -9.69 -19.97 -9.27
CA GLY A 100 -10.29 -19.43 -10.50
C GLY A 100 -10.98 -18.08 -10.32
N LEU A 101 -11.71 -17.66 -11.37
CA LEU A 101 -12.34 -16.33 -11.46
C LEU A 101 -13.62 -16.16 -10.62
N SER A 102 -14.20 -17.27 -10.12
CA SER A 102 -15.49 -17.23 -9.42
C SER A 102 -15.40 -16.74 -7.97
N ILE A 103 -14.19 -16.60 -7.42
CA ILE A 103 -14.00 -16.12 -6.06
C ILE A 103 -14.31 -14.62 -5.94
N LYS A 104 -14.86 -14.23 -4.79
CA LYS A 104 -15.10 -12.81 -4.50
C LYS A 104 -13.77 -12.12 -4.21
N PRO A 105 -13.49 -10.94 -4.81
CA PRO A 105 -12.36 -10.13 -4.39
C PRO A 105 -12.41 -9.89 -2.87
N HIS A 106 -11.30 -10.18 -2.18
CA HIS A 106 -11.19 -10.11 -0.72
C HIS A 106 -12.16 -11.04 0.03
N GLY A 107 -12.64 -12.11 -0.63
CA GLY A 107 -13.43 -13.20 -0.05
C GLY A 107 -12.60 -14.10 0.89
N LEU A 108 -13.19 -15.22 1.30
CA LEU A 108 -12.56 -16.16 2.24
C LEU A 108 -11.24 -16.73 1.69
N GLU A 109 -11.22 -17.08 0.40
CA GLU A 109 -10.07 -17.64 -0.30
C GLU A 109 -8.91 -16.68 -0.35
N TRP A 110 -9.18 -15.42 -0.73
CA TRP A 110 -8.17 -14.37 -0.72
C TRP A 110 -7.66 -14.09 0.70
N LYS A 111 -8.57 -13.99 1.70
CA LYS A 111 -8.18 -13.73 3.09
C LYS A 111 -7.29 -14.84 3.66
N ALA A 112 -7.58 -16.10 3.36
CA ALA A 112 -6.74 -17.22 3.75
C ALA A 112 -5.36 -17.12 3.09
N THR A 113 -5.32 -16.94 1.77
CA THR A 113 -4.07 -16.80 1.01
C THR A 113 -3.23 -15.62 1.50
N PHE A 114 -3.84 -14.45 1.72
CA PHE A 114 -3.12 -13.28 2.23
C PHE A 114 -2.54 -13.51 3.63
N ARG A 115 -3.29 -14.18 4.50
CA ARG A 115 -2.84 -14.55 5.84
C ARG A 115 -1.64 -15.50 5.80
N ASP A 116 -1.73 -16.52 4.96
CA ASP A 116 -0.65 -17.52 4.79
C ASP A 116 0.63 -16.84 4.27
N LEU A 117 0.53 -15.97 3.27
CA LEU A 117 1.66 -15.23 2.70
C LEU A 117 2.25 -14.18 3.67
N MET A 118 1.43 -13.57 4.51
CA MET A 118 1.92 -12.61 5.50
C MET A 118 2.54 -13.28 6.73
N SER A 119 2.16 -14.50 7.06
CA SER A 119 2.58 -15.19 8.30
C SER A 119 4.08 -15.21 8.52
N PRO A 120 4.95 -15.58 7.54
CA PRO A 120 6.40 -15.59 7.73
C PRO A 120 7.01 -14.20 7.96
N LEU A 121 6.30 -13.14 7.55
CA LEU A 121 6.76 -11.75 7.66
C LEU A 121 6.38 -11.08 8.99
N LEU A 122 5.53 -11.69 9.82
CA LEU A 122 5.02 -11.09 11.06
C LEU A 122 6.02 -11.20 12.22
N ILE A 123 7.25 -10.75 11.99
CA ILE A 123 8.40 -10.80 12.92
C ILE A 123 9.01 -9.41 13.13
N ASP A 124 9.68 -9.21 14.26
CA ASP A 124 10.29 -7.93 14.67
C ASP A 124 11.42 -7.48 13.72
N GLN A 125 12.06 -8.41 12.99
CA GLN A 125 13.10 -8.10 11.99
C GLN A 125 12.53 -7.44 10.74
N VAL A 126 11.26 -7.69 10.41
CA VAL A 126 10.59 -7.14 9.22
C VAL A 126 9.79 -5.89 9.56
N PHE A 127 9.00 -5.93 10.64
CA PHE A 127 8.14 -4.82 11.04
C PHE A 127 8.49 -4.33 12.44
N PRO A 128 8.65 -3.01 12.66
CA PRO A 128 8.76 -2.46 14.00
C PRO A 128 7.47 -2.72 14.80
N LYS A 129 7.60 -2.79 16.12
CA LYS A 129 6.50 -3.22 17.02
C LYS A 129 5.23 -2.40 16.88
N ASP A 130 5.35 -1.11 16.63
CA ASP A 130 4.20 -0.20 16.43
C ASP A 130 3.41 -0.46 15.14
N ILE A 131 4.03 -1.09 14.12
CA ILE A 131 3.35 -1.63 12.94
C ILE A 131 2.94 -3.08 13.17
N LEU A 132 3.82 -3.91 13.75
CA LEU A 132 3.60 -5.36 13.89
C LEU A 132 2.35 -5.69 14.71
N ILE A 133 2.11 -4.97 15.81
CA ILE A 133 0.94 -5.20 16.67
C ILE A 133 -0.39 -4.95 15.92
N PRO A 134 -0.63 -3.77 15.33
CA PRO A 134 -1.86 -3.56 14.57
C PRO A 134 -1.94 -4.42 13.30
N LEU A 135 -0.81 -4.78 12.68
CA LEU A 135 -0.78 -5.66 11.52
C LEU A 135 -1.22 -7.10 11.89
N LYS A 136 -0.72 -7.67 12.99
CA LYS A 136 -1.18 -8.98 13.49
C LYS A 136 -2.69 -8.98 13.75
N ARG A 137 -3.23 -7.91 14.32
CA ARG A 137 -4.69 -7.76 14.50
C ARG A 137 -5.43 -7.67 13.16
N HIS A 138 -4.91 -6.89 12.21
CA HIS A 138 -5.50 -6.75 10.87
C HIS A 138 -5.58 -8.08 10.13
N ILE A 139 -4.52 -8.90 10.20
CA ILE A 139 -4.41 -10.20 9.52
C ILE A 139 -5.44 -11.22 10.02
N THR A 140 -5.96 -11.12 11.25
CA THR A 140 -7.03 -12.03 11.71
C THR A 140 -8.30 -11.93 10.86
N ASN A 141 -8.63 -10.73 10.36
CA ASN A 141 -9.73 -10.50 9.42
C ASN A 141 -9.38 -9.34 8.47
N PRO A 142 -8.54 -9.60 7.45
CA PRO A 142 -8.04 -8.53 6.59
C PRO A 142 -9.18 -7.87 5.82
N LYS A 143 -9.08 -6.54 5.72
CA LYS A 143 -9.97 -5.71 4.91
C LYS A 143 -9.41 -5.56 3.50
N ALA A 144 -10.26 -5.08 2.59
CA ALA A 144 -9.89 -4.84 1.18
C ALA A 144 -8.70 -3.87 1.00
N SER A 145 -8.36 -3.07 2.00
CA SER A 145 -7.14 -2.27 2.02
C SER A 145 -6.64 -2.07 3.45
N SER A 146 -5.33 -1.94 3.62
CA SER A 146 -4.71 -1.53 4.89
C SER A 146 -5.19 -0.14 5.35
N GLY A 147 -5.53 0.73 4.40
CA GLY A 147 -6.14 2.05 4.66
C GLY A 147 -7.52 1.99 5.32
N ALA A 148 -8.24 0.87 5.25
CA ALA A 148 -9.51 0.68 5.96
C ALA A 148 -9.33 0.34 7.45
N ASP A 149 -8.10 0.08 7.90
CA ASP A 149 -7.74 -0.11 9.31
C ASP A 149 -7.02 1.13 9.83
N LEU A 150 -7.73 1.91 10.67
CA LEU A 150 -7.25 3.20 11.16
C LEU A 150 -5.91 3.09 11.92
N PHE A 151 -5.80 2.09 12.79
CA PHE A 151 -4.62 1.92 13.62
C PHE A 151 -3.40 1.51 12.79
N LEU A 152 -3.58 0.52 11.91
CA LEU A 152 -2.53 0.06 11.02
C LEU A 152 -2.08 1.18 10.07
N SER A 153 -3.03 1.86 9.43
CA SER A 153 -2.74 2.96 8.52
C SER A 153 -1.95 4.09 9.20
N LYS A 154 -2.35 4.45 10.42
CA LYS A 154 -1.65 5.48 11.21
C LYS A 154 -0.21 5.07 11.53
N SER A 155 -0.01 3.81 11.96
CA SER A 155 1.33 3.31 12.28
C SER A 155 2.24 3.30 11.06
N ILE A 156 1.74 2.81 9.92
CA ILE A 156 2.52 2.76 8.67
C ILE A 156 2.90 4.16 8.19
N LYS A 157 1.98 5.12 8.24
CA LYS A 157 2.19 6.48 7.76
C LYS A 157 3.24 7.28 8.54
N ARG A 158 3.61 6.86 9.75
CA ARG A 158 4.73 7.45 10.50
C ARG A 158 6.09 7.28 9.80
N TYR A 159 6.19 6.30 8.91
CA TYR A 159 7.40 5.97 8.16
C TYR A 159 7.44 6.58 6.75
N ASP A 160 6.50 7.46 6.41
CA ASP A 160 6.55 8.19 5.14
C ASP A 160 7.61 9.30 5.23
N GLU A 161 8.68 9.20 4.43
CA GLU A 161 9.86 10.10 4.50
C GLU A 161 9.57 11.56 4.10
N ASN A 162 8.50 11.80 3.33
CA ASN A 162 8.20 13.10 2.73
C ASN A 162 7.09 13.90 3.44
N LYS A 163 6.77 13.60 4.71
CA LYS A 163 5.79 14.42 5.43
C LYS A 163 6.46 15.67 5.98
N ALA A 164 6.10 16.82 5.42
CA ALA A 164 6.23 18.09 6.12
C ALA A 164 5.61 17.92 7.52
N PHE A 165 6.29 18.39 8.57
CA PHE A 165 5.89 18.28 9.99
C PHE A 165 4.47 18.81 10.28
N ASP A 166 3.83 19.47 9.32
CA ASP A 166 2.51 20.08 9.40
C ASP A 166 1.32 19.18 9.03
N ILE A 167 1.55 17.95 8.50
CA ILE A 167 0.46 17.07 8.05
C ILE A 167 0.09 16.09 9.14
N SER A 168 -1.18 16.14 9.56
CA SER A 168 -1.78 15.26 10.56
C SER A 168 -2.95 14.45 9.95
N LEU A 169 -3.24 13.29 10.51
CA LEU A 169 -4.52 12.65 10.18
C LEU A 169 -5.67 13.42 10.84
N LEU A 170 -6.76 13.60 10.12
CA LEU A 170 -7.93 14.28 10.64
C LEU A 170 -8.46 13.65 11.94
N ALA A 171 -8.29 12.32 12.08
CA ALA A 171 -8.63 11.61 13.32
C ALA A 171 -7.87 12.15 14.54
N ASP A 172 -6.62 12.57 14.37
CA ASP A 172 -5.71 12.94 15.46
C ASP A 172 -5.90 14.39 15.95
N LEU A 173 -6.53 15.24 15.16
CA LEU A 173 -6.85 16.58 15.58
C LEU A 173 -7.86 16.56 16.74
N THR A 174 -7.75 17.51 17.66
CA THR A 174 -8.74 17.72 18.71
C THR A 174 -10.05 18.29 18.15
N PRO A 175 -11.21 18.01 18.74
CA PRO A 175 -12.44 18.73 18.41
C PRO A 175 -12.24 20.24 18.51
N GLY A 176 -12.77 20.98 17.54
CA GLY A 176 -12.58 22.44 17.46
C GLY A 176 -11.32 22.88 16.71
N ALA A 177 -10.39 21.99 16.42
CA ALA A 177 -9.19 22.31 15.63
C ALA A 177 -9.53 22.80 14.23
N LEU A 178 -8.79 23.79 13.76
CA LEU A 178 -8.84 24.28 12.38
C LEU A 178 -7.81 23.53 11.53
N PHE A 179 -8.19 23.20 10.31
CA PHE A 179 -7.30 22.51 9.37
C PHE A 179 -7.63 22.86 7.93
N GLU A 180 -6.64 22.71 7.06
CA GLU A 180 -6.78 22.85 5.62
C GLU A 180 -6.84 21.47 4.96
N LEU A 181 -7.77 21.31 4.02
CA LEU A 181 -7.86 20.16 3.13
C LEU A 181 -8.20 20.65 1.73
N GLN A 182 -7.34 20.32 0.75
CA GLN A 182 -7.50 20.72 -0.65
C GLN A 182 -7.74 22.22 -0.85
N GLY A 183 -6.99 23.06 -0.14
CA GLY A 183 -7.09 24.53 -0.21
C GLY A 183 -8.31 25.14 0.49
N ARG A 184 -9.09 24.35 1.23
CA ARG A 184 -10.28 24.79 1.98
C ARG A 184 -10.06 24.64 3.47
N ALA A 185 -10.46 25.64 4.26
CA ALA A 185 -10.35 25.63 5.71
C ALA A 185 -11.61 25.02 6.36
N PHE A 186 -11.38 24.12 7.30
CA PHE A 186 -12.42 23.44 8.05
C PHE A 186 -12.17 23.47 9.55
N LYS A 187 -13.24 23.41 10.32
CA LYS A 187 -13.25 23.18 11.76
C LYS A 187 -13.70 21.76 12.05
N LYS A 188 -12.91 20.98 12.81
CA LYS A 188 -13.31 19.66 13.27
C LYS A 188 -14.41 19.75 14.32
N GLU A 189 -15.52 19.05 14.13
CA GLU A 189 -16.59 18.97 15.13
C GLU A 189 -16.50 17.64 15.89
N MET A 190 -16.94 16.53 15.29
CA MET A 190 -17.07 15.25 15.96
C MET A 190 -16.54 14.10 15.13
N THR A 191 -15.81 13.18 15.76
CA THR A 191 -15.37 11.94 15.13
C THR A 191 -16.42 10.86 15.25
N ARG A 192 -16.84 10.28 14.13
CA ARG A 192 -17.62 9.04 14.02
C ARG A 192 -16.67 7.91 13.65
N ARG A 193 -17.12 6.66 13.67
CA ARG A 193 -16.28 5.46 13.51
C ARG A 193 -15.16 5.56 12.43
N THR A 194 -15.49 6.01 11.23
CA THR A 194 -14.54 6.11 10.09
C THR A 194 -14.57 7.48 9.43
N ARG A 195 -15.39 8.40 9.91
CA ARG A 195 -15.56 9.75 9.35
C ARG A 195 -15.60 10.78 10.45
N VAL A 196 -15.24 11.99 10.11
CA VAL A 196 -15.26 13.16 10.99
C VAL A 196 -16.24 14.16 10.41
N LEU A 197 -17.15 14.64 11.25
CA LEU A 197 -18.00 15.78 10.92
C LEU A 197 -17.16 17.04 11.03
N CYS A 198 -17.12 17.82 9.96
CA CYS A 198 -16.35 19.07 9.87
C CYS A 198 -17.23 20.15 9.29
N GLN A 199 -17.01 21.37 9.75
CA GLN A 199 -17.66 22.55 9.21
C GLN A 199 -16.65 23.37 8.41
N GLU A 200 -16.98 23.69 7.16
CA GLU A 200 -16.17 24.60 6.36
C GLU A 200 -16.24 26.01 6.91
N VAL A 201 -15.12 26.64 7.13
CA VAL A 201 -15.03 27.94 7.79
C VAL A 201 -15.71 29.04 6.97
N ASN A 202 -15.50 29.06 5.67
CA ASN A 202 -15.99 30.12 4.79
C ASN A 202 -17.50 30.06 4.50
N THR A 203 -18.08 28.86 4.44
CA THR A 203 -19.48 28.67 4.02
C THR A 203 -20.40 28.20 5.15
N GLY A 204 -19.83 27.75 6.27
CA GLY A 204 -20.58 27.14 7.36
C GLY A 204 -21.16 25.75 7.03
N ARG A 205 -20.98 25.24 5.82
CA ARG A 205 -21.51 23.95 5.40
C ARG A 205 -20.82 22.80 6.12
N LYS A 206 -21.57 21.74 6.41
CA LYS A 206 -21.06 20.56 7.10
C LYS A 206 -20.71 19.43 6.12
N PHE A 207 -19.57 18.79 6.37
CA PHE A 207 -19.02 17.70 5.56
C PHE A 207 -18.65 16.51 6.44
N LEU A 208 -18.88 15.30 5.94
CA LEU A 208 -18.34 14.07 6.52
C LEU A 208 -17.06 13.68 5.78
N ILE A 209 -15.91 14.00 6.36
CA ILE A 209 -14.58 13.75 5.81
C ILE A 209 -14.03 12.44 6.38
N SER A 210 -13.24 11.70 5.61
CA SER A 210 -12.58 10.48 6.09
C SER A 210 -11.72 10.79 7.33
N ALA A 211 -11.82 9.97 8.36
CA ALA A 211 -10.94 10.06 9.52
C ALA A 211 -9.44 9.88 9.17
N HIS A 212 -9.17 9.22 8.03
CA HIS A 212 -7.82 9.01 7.48
C HIS A 212 -7.35 10.14 6.56
N ALA A 213 -8.15 11.19 6.35
CA ALA A 213 -7.72 12.30 5.52
C ALA A 213 -6.47 12.95 6.12
N GLU A 214 -5.48 13.18 5.29
CA GLU A 214 -4.32 13.99 5.61
C GLU A 214 -4.70 15.45 5.50
N VAL A 215 -4.47 16.18 6.57
CA VAL A 215 -4.86 17.59 6.69
C VAL A 215 -3.71 18.40 7.25
N LYS A 216 -3.61 19.65 6.83
CA LYS A 216 -2.66 20.60 7.40
C LYS A 216 -3.33 21.31 8.57
N LYS A 217 -2.79 21.14 9.79
CA LYS A 217 -3.28 21.88 10.96
C LYS A 217 -3.05 23.37 10.78
N ILE A 218 -4.08 24.17 11.04
CA ILE A 218 -3.96 25.62 11.09
C ILE A 218 -3.78 25.97 12.57
N GLU A 219 -2.59 26.50 12.93
CA GLU A 219 -2.37 27.05 14.27
C GLU A 219 -3.09 28.39 14.36
N LYS A 220 -3.74 28.65 15.49
CA LYS A 220 -4.23 29.99 15.81
C LYS A 220 -3.05 30.77 16.35
N ASP A 221 -2.73 31.85 15.72
CA ASP A 221 -1.89 32.92 16.28
C ASP A 221 -2.53 33.47 17.58
#